data_110b764ccdb81b7ea5471fa8f71d1d1a
#
_entry.id   110b764ccdb81b7ea5471fa8f71d1d1a
#
_cell.length_a   1.000
_cell.length_b   1.000
_cell.length_c   1.000
_cell.angle_alpha   90.00
_cell.angle_beta   90.00
_cell.angle_gamma   90.00
#
_symmetry.space_group_name_H-M   'P 1'
#
loop_
_entity.id
_entity.type
_entity.pdbx_description
1 polymer ?
#
loop_
_entity_poly.entity_id
_entity_poly.type
_entity_poly.pdbx_seq_one_letter_code
_entity_poly.pdbx_strand_id
1 'polypeptide(L)'
;MKPVILLLSLIVSTITYGQHEKKWIKHQVRTLSGNTFHGRGYVNKGSDKAATYVARQFKEFGLLPFTEDSSYLQTYKFPVNTFPGDMFLRINKKELLPGADYIIYEGSSSASVKKMKIKKIDLRDVKDTATWQRIKSGFNPRYAYLLSGYDTVVKHLNLKRRDLARALATGVFLLPKHGKMIWSVARDTVAATIFTVEDTVLPKKPRKLEARVQNKFVDEFVNKNAIAFVPGTEQPDSFIVFSAHLDHLGMMGRNTVFPGAHDNASGTSLMLYLANYFSKNPAKYSVAFMGFSGEEAGLMGSRHYADHPLFPLEKIALVINLDMTGDAIDGITVVNGKEQKAAFTLLDTLNKRSSYLPKMNQREQSANSDHYSFSEKGVPAIFIFGLGAKGHYHDIFDTPDQLSFKNIDNLAKLLIDFVKEAR
;
A
#
# COMPACT_ATOMS: atom_id res chain seq x y z
N MET A 1 -26.13 32.13 -36.41
CA MET A 1 -25.50 32.33 -35.08
C MET A 1 -25.99 31.35 -33.98
N LYS A 2 -26.80 30.34 -34.28
CA LYS A 2 -27.30 29.37 -33.26
C LYS A 2 -26.38 28.14 -32.99
N PRO A 3 -25.47 27.66 -33.89
CA PRO A 3 -24.68 26.46 -33.59
C PRO A 3 -23.49 26.70 -32.65
N VAL A 4 -22.95 27.93 -32.53
CA VAL A 4 -21.78 28.24 -31.70
C VAL A 4 -22.14 28.22 -30.19
N ILE A 5 -23.34 28.60 -29.81
CA ILE A 5 -23.80 28.61 -28.41
C ILE A 5 -24.00 27.17 -27.87
N LEU A 6 -24.46 26.24 -28.73
CA LEU A 6 -24.65 24.83 -28.34
C LEU A 6 -23.33 24.11 -28.13
N LEU A 7 -22.30 24.41 -28.92
CA LEU A 7 -20.95 23.85 -28.77
C LEU A 7 -20.26 24.37 -27.51
N LEU A 8 -20.40 25.68 -27.21
CA LEU A 8 -19.86 26.26 -25.97
C LEU A 8 -20.52 25.70 -24.70
N SER A 9 -21.83 25.47 -24.71
CA SER A 9 -22.56 24.91 -23.57
C SER A 9 -22.16 23.44 -23.30
N LEU A 10 -21.91 22.64 -24.35
CA LEU A 10 -21.38 21.26 -24.18
C LEU A 10 -19.95 21.24 -23.63
N ILE A 11 -19.09 22.14 -24.11
CA ILE A 11 -17.69 22.23 -23.63
C ILE A 11 -17.65 22.70 -22.16
N VAL A 12 -18.44 23.68 -21.80
CA VAL A 12 -18.55 24.19 -20.42
C VAL A 12 -19.12 23.12 -19.48
N SER A 13 -20.12 22.35 -19.92
CA SER A 13 -20.69 21.27 -19.10
C SER A 13 -19.69 20.10 -18.86
N THR A 14 -18.87 19.73 -19.84
CA THR A 14 -17.88 18.69 -19.71
C THR A 14 -16.70 19.10 -18.83
N ILE A 15 -16.27 20.36 -18.89
CA ILE A 15 -15.20 20.92 -18.04
C ILE A 15 -15.66 21.00 -16.57
N THR A 16 -16.89 21.44 -16.32
CA THR A 16 -17.45 21.50 -14.95
C THR A 16 -17.64 20.12 -14.35
N TYR A 17 -18.02 19.12 -15.13
CA TYR A 17 -18.21 17.75 -14.66
C TYR A 17 -16.88 17.11 -14.24
N GLY A 18 -15.83 17.16 -15.07
CA GLY A 18 -14.52 16.60 -14.75
C GLY A 18 -13.84 17.26 -13.53
N GLN A 19 -14.05 18.57 -13.32
CA GLN A 19 -13.57 19.26 -12.12
C GLN A 19 -14.26 18.78 -10.84
N HIS A 20 -15.53 18.40 -10.91
CA HIS A 20 -16.28 17.88 -9.77
C HIS A 20 -15.77 16.49 -9.38
N GLU A 21 -15.51 15.61 -10.33
CA GLU A 21 -14.98 14.26 -10.13
C GLU A 21 -13.62 14.29 -9.42
N LYS A 22 -12.66 15.01 -9.98
CA LYS A 22 -11.33 15.20 -9.41
C LYS A 22 -11.38 15.78 -8.00
N LYS A 23 -12.24 16.77 -7.75
CA LYS A 23 -12.42 17.40 -6.43
C LYS A 23 -12.95 16.40 -5.41
N TRP A 24 -13.89 15.55 -5.81
CA TRP A 24 -14.45 14.52 -4.94
C TRP A 24 -13.39 13.46 -4.58
N ILE A 25 -12.69 12.89 -5.56
CA ILE A 25 -11.61 11.91 -5.33
C ILE A 25 -10.53 12.50 -4.42
N LYS A 26 -10.08 13.71 -4.69
CA LYS A 26 -9.11 14.43 -3.85
C LYS A 26 -9.57 14.59 -2.40
N HIS A 27 -10.86 14.85 -2.18
CA HIS A 27 -11.44 14.94 -0.85
C HIS A 27 -11.37 13.57 -0.13
N GLN A 28 -11.69 12.48 -0.82
CA GLN A 28 -11.60 11.12 -0.25
C GLN A 28 -10.15 10.74 0.11
N VAL A 29 -9.19 11.04 -0.76
CA VAL A 29 -7.75 10.82 -0.46
C VAL A 29 -7.34 11.57 0.80
N ARG A 30 -7.70 12.87 0.92
CA ARG A 30 -7.42 13.67 2.12
C ARG A 30 -8.08 13.11 3.38
N THR A 31 -9.28 12.59 3.25
CA THR A 31 -10.00 11.95 4.36
C THR A 31 -9.26 10.70 4.82
N LEU A 32 -9.01 9.75 3.91
CA LEU A 32 -8.39 8.45 4.22
C LEU A 32 -6.94 8.58 4.72
N SER A 33 -6.16 9.53 4.18
CA SER A 33 -4.79 9.78 4.64
C SER A 33 -4.70 10.75 5.83
N GLY A 34 -5.84 11.22 6.34
CA GLY A 34 -5.91 12.10 7.49
C GLY A 34 -5.56 11.42 8.82
N ASN A 35 -5.20 12.22 9.82
CA ASN A 35 -4.74 11.75 11.13
C ASN A 35 -5.74 10.83 11.86
N THR A 36 -7.05 10.97 11.62
CA THR A 36 -8.10 10.13 12.20
C THR A 36 -7.95 8.65 11.88
N PHE A 37 -7.36 8.34 10.72
CA PHE A 37 -7.14 6.98 10.26
C PHE A 37 -5.79 6.39 10.69
N HIS A 38 -4.94 7.17 11.37
CA HIS A 38 -3.66 6.70 11.93
C HIS A 38 -2.81 5.93 10.90
N GLY A 39 -2.75 6.44 9.65
CA GLY A 39 -2.05 5.78 8.55
C GLY A 39 -2.65 4.43 8.16
N ARG A 40 -3.93 4.18 8.44
CA ARG A 40 -4.69 2.97 8.09
C ARG A 40 -4.02 1.64 8.43
N GLY A 41 -3.08 1.64 9.40
CA GLY A 41 -2.34 0.45 9.81
C GLY A 41 -2.93 -0.23 11.05
N TYR A 42 -2.09 -1.02 11.71
CA TYR A 42 -2.49 -2.02 12.71
C TYR A 42 -2.45 -1.49 14.15
N VAL A 43 -2.23 -0.20 14.34
CA VAL A 43 -2.34 0.50 15.64
C VAL A 43 -3.55 1.42 15.63
N ASN A 44 -4.06 1.76 16.82
CA ASN A 44 -5.18 2.69 17.00
C ASN A 44 -6.41 2.38 16.13
N LYS A 45 -6.58 1.11 15.74
CA LYS A 45 -7.65 0.62 14.85
C LYS A 45 -7.64 1.28 13.47
N GLY A 46 -6.47 1.64 12.93
CA GLY A 46 -6.36 2.36 11.66
C GLY A 46 -7.01 1.61 10.49
N SER A 47 -6.65 0.34 10.28
CA SER A 47 -7.22 -0.51 9.23
C SER A 47 -8.72 -0.78 9.43
N ASP A 48 -9.15 -1.00 10.68
CA ASP A 48 -10.58 -1.19 11.01
C ASP A 48 -11.42 0.06 10.70
N LYS A 49 -10.88 1.26 11.00
CA LYS A 49 -11.53 2.53 10.64
C LYS A 49 -11.64 2.71 9.13
N ALA A 50 -10.61 2.33 8.36
CA ALA A 50 -10.63 2.42 6.90
C ALA A 50 -11.68 1.47 6.31
N ALA A 51 -11.69 0.20 6.73
CA ALA A 51 -12.68 -0.78 6.28
C ALA A 51 -14.12 -0.37 6.63
N THR A 52 -14.33 0.11 7.86
CA THR A 52 -15.64 0.61 8.33
C THR A 52 -16.08 1.85 7.54
N TYR A 53 -15.15 2.74 7.22
CA TYR A 53 -15.44 3.92 6.39
C TYR A 53 -15.90 3.52 5.00
N VAL A 54 -15.15 2.63 4.33
CA VAL A 54 -15.49 2.17 2.97
C VAL A 54 -16.82 1.41 2.96
N ALA A 55 -17.05 0.52 3.93
CA ALA A 55 -18.33 -0.18 4.07
C ALA A 55 -19.52 0.78 4.24
N ARG A 56 -19.34 1.84 5.03
CA ARG A 56 -20.35 2.89 5.19
C ARG A 56 -20.60 3.63 3.87
N GLN A 57 -19.56 3.97 3.11
CA GLN A 57 -19.72 4.60 1.79
C GLN A 57 -20.48 3.69 0.82
N PHE A 58 -20.19 2.40 0.77
CA PHE A 58 -20.94 1.44 -0.04
C PHE A 58 -22.44 1.44 0.32
N LYS A 59 -22.76 1.43 1.61
CA LYS A 59 -24.13 1.53 2.10
C LYS A 59 -24.82 2.84 1.71
N GLU A 60 -24.12 3.97 1.89
CA GLU A 60 -24.62 5.31 1.52
C GLU A 60 -24.88 5.45 0.02
N PHE A 61 -24.09 4.77 -0.83
CA PHE A 61 -24.30 4.74 -2.28
C PHE A 61 -25.42 3.76 -2.70
N GLY A 62 -25.94 2.94 -1.78
CA GLY A 62 -26.99 1.95 -2.05
C GLY A 62 -26.50 0.69 -2.73
N LEU A 63 -25.22 0.33 -2.60
CA LEU A 63 -24.70 -0.95 -3.07
C LEU A 63 -25.28 -2.11 -2.24
N LEU A 64 -25.29 -3.30 -2.81
CA LEU A 64 -25.72 -4.51 -2.13
C LEU A 64 -24.54 -5.25 -1.47
N PRO A 65 -24.70 -5.77 -0.25
CA PRO A 65 -23.75 -6.69 0.36
C PRO A 65 -23.89 -8.10 -0.24
N PHE A 66 -22.84 -8.93 -0.14
CA PHE A 66 -22.90 -10.34 -0.54
C PHE A 66 -23.34 -11.26 0.59
N THR A 67 -23.40 -10.80 1.82
CA THR A 67 -23.72 -11.60 3.01
C THR A 67 -25.19 -11.45 3.40
N GLU A 68 -25.81 -12.54 3.88
CA GLU A 68 -27.23 -12.56 4.31
C GLU A 68 -27.49 -11.62 5.50
N ASP A 69 -26.49 -11.42 6.38
CA ASP A 69 -26.57 -10.50 7.51
C ASP A 69 -26.46 -9.02 7.12
N SER A 70 -26.46 -8.74 5.81
CA SER A 70 -26.29 -7.39 5.26
C SER A 70 -24.99 -6.70 5.68
N SER A 71 -23.98 -7.46 6.09
CA SER A 71 -22.65 -6.96 6.38
C SER A 71 -21.89 -6.66 5.08
N TYR A 72 -21.24 -5.51 5.05
CA TYR A 72 -20.29 -5.15 3.98
C TYR A 72 -18.86 -5.58 4.32
N LEU A 73 -18.67 -6.29 5.43
CA LEU A 73 -17.36 -6.59 6.01
C LEU A 73 -17.12 -8.10 6.07
N GLN A 74 -16.04 -8.56 5.48
CA GLN A 74 -15.52 -9.91 5.63
C GLN A 74 -14.37 -9.89 6.64
N THR A 75 -14.50 -10.59 7.77
CA THR A 75 -13.54 -10.60 8.88
C THR A 75 -12.60 -11.78 8.79
N TYR A 76 -11.30 -11.54 9.07
CA TYR A 76 -10.26 -12.58 9.12
C TYR A 76 -9.16 -12.18 10.10
N LYS A 77 -8.18 -13.08 10.34
CA LYS A 77 -7.10 -12.87 11.30
C LYS A 77 -5.74 -13.20 10.70
N PHE A 78 -4.71 -12.50 11.17
CA PHE A 78 -3.30 -12.80 10.88
C PHE A 78 -2.38 -12.22 11.95
N PRO A 79 -1.15 -12.75 12.12
CA PRO A 79 -0.19 -12.19 13.07
C PRO A 79 0.45 -10.92 12.52
N VAL A 80 0.71 -9.92 13.39
CA VAL A 80 1.40 -8.68 13.01
C VAL A 80 2.20 -8.10 14.17
N ASN A 81 3.42 -7.63 13.88
CA ASN A 81 4.21 -6.83 14.80
C ASN A 81 3.87 -5.36 14.62
N THR A 82 3.64 -4.64 15.72
CA THR A 82 3.23 -3.23 15.74
C THR A 82 4.08 -2.44 16.72
N PHE A 83 4.08 -1.10 16.57
CA PHE A 83 4.84 -0.21 17.44
C PHE A 83 3.92 0.88 18.03
N PRO A 84 3.02 0.55 18.97
CA PRO A 84 2.04 1.49 19.53
C PRO A 84 2.62 2.43 20.61
N GLY A 85 3.81 2.12 21.11
CA GLY A 85 4.41 2.78 22.25
C GLY A 85 5.51 3.79 21.92
N ASP A 86 6.52 3.85 22.78
CA ASP A 86 7.64 4.75 22.56
C ASP A 86 8.47 4.39 21.35
N MET A 87 8.94 5.41 20.63
CA MET A 87 9.87 5.30 19.50
C MET A 87 10.88 6.43 19.62
N PHE A 88 12.04 6.14 20.20
CA PHE A 88 13.06 7.13 20.51
C PHE A 88 14.46 6.57 20.23
N LEU A 89 15.25 7.37 19.56
CA LEU A 89 16.67 7.08 19.29
C LEU A 89 17.51 8.34 19.44
N ARG A 90 18.56 8.27 20.29
CA ARG A 90 19.56 9.32 20.44
C ARG A 90 20.96 8.73 20.29
N ILE A 91 21.77 9.37 19.45
CA ILE A 91 23.17 8.99 19.25
C ILE A 91 24.06 10.13 19.73
N ASN A 92 24.92 9.88 20.71
CA ASN A 92 25.65 10.89 21.48
C ASN A 92 24.68 11.87 22.16
N LYS A 93 24.61 13.13 21.65
CA LYS A 93 23.69 14.17 22.14
C LYS A 93 22.57 14.49 21.12
N LYS A 94 22.64 13.91 19.90
CA LYS A 94 21.68 14.18 18.83
C LYS A 94 20.51 13.21 18.91
N GLU A 95 19.34 13.73 19.11
CA GLU A 95 18.08 13.00 18.96
C GLU A 95 17.74 12.90 17.47
N LEU A 96 17.29 11.73 17.04
CA LEU A 96 16.94 11.43 15.66
C LEU A 96 15.41 11.30 15.54
N LEU A 97 14.89 11.73 14.39
CA LEU A 97 13.45 11.76 14.11
C LEU A 97 13.00 10.47 13.45
N PRO A 98 12.03 9.72 14.06
CA PRO A 98 11.50 8.51 13.46
C PRO A 98 10.76 8.81 12.14
N GLY A 99 10.94 7.94 11.16
CA GLY A 99 10.39 8.08 9.81
C GLY A 99 11.20 9.00 8.89
N ALA A 100 11.95 9.96 9.42
CA ALA A 100 12.80 10.88 8.66
C ALA A 100 14.28 10.49 8.76
N ASP A 101 14.84 10.50 9.98
CA ASP A 101 16.25 10.20 10.22
C ASP A 101 16.51 8.70 10.36
N TYR A 102 15.50 7.95 10.78
CA TYR A 102 15.58 6.49 10.92
C TYR A 102 14.22 5.81 10.80
N ILE A 103 14.26 4.55 10.49
CA ILE A 103 13.15 3.61 10.64
C ILE A 103 13.60 2.45 11.54
N ILE A 104 12.63 1.84 12.22
CA ILE A 104 12.82 0.56 12.91
C ILE A 104 12.59 -0.57 11.91
N TYR A 105 13.41 -1.63 11.95
CA TYR A 105 13.08 -2.86 11.22
C TYR A 105 11.74 -3.39 11.74
N GLU A 106 10.83 -3.67 10.86
CA GLU A 106 9.42 -3.96 11.14
C GLU A 106 9.19 -5.18 12.04
N GLY A 107 10.14 -6.14 12.04
CA GLY A 107 10.13 -7.31 12.93
C GLY A 107 10.88 -7.11 14.27
N SER A 108 11.38 -5.92 14.56
CA SER A 108 12.17 -5.68 15.78
C SER A 108 11.39 -5.90 17.07
N SER A 109 12.07 -6.42 18.09
CA SER A 109 11.61 -6.46 19.47
C SER A 109 11.82 -5.13 20.19
N SER A 110 11.17 -4.99 21.36
CA SER A 110 11.32 -3.84 22.25
C SER A 110 12.73 -3.68 22.80
N ALA A 111 13.14 -2.43 23.03
CA ALA A 111 14.38 -2.10 23.74
C ALA A 111 14.19 -0.88 24.62
N SER A 112 14.84 -0.89 25.79
CA SER A 112 14.97 0.27 26.66
C SER A 112 16.40 0.35 27.20
N VAL A 113 17.22 1.20 26.59
CA VAL A 113 18.65 1.31 26.89
C VAL A 113 19.06 2.76 27.09
N LYS A 114 19.92 3.00 28.09
CA LYS A 114 20.49 4.31 28.41
C LYS A 114 22.01 4.25 28.31
N LYS A 115 22.62 5.22 27.60
CA LYS A 115 24.09 5.39 27.52
C LYS A 115 24.86 4.13 27.06
N MET A 116 24.24 3.26 26.23
CA MET A 116 24.90 2.07 25.70
C MET A 116 26.07 2.46 24.80
N LYS A 117 27.22 1.82 24.97
CA LYS A 117 28.40 2.06 24.10
C LYS A 117 28.17 1.48 22.71
N ILE A 118 28.57 2.21 21.67
CA ILE A 118 28.48 1.78 20.28
C ILE A 118 29.83 1.18 19.86
N LYS A 119 29.81 -0.04 19.33
CA LYS A 119 30.92 -0.68 18.58
C LYS A 119 30.62 -0.61 17.10
N LYS A 120 31.63 -0.23 16.31
CA LYS A 120 31.54 -0.21 14.85
C LYS A 120 32.11 -1.51 14.28
N ILE A 121 31.40 -2.11 13.35
CA ILE A 121 31.84 -3.27 12.60
C ILE A 121 31.61 -2.97 11.12
N ASP A 122 32.67 -3.13 10.32
CA ASP A 122 32.60 -3.03 8.87
C ASP A 122 32.38 -4.44 8.30
N LEU A 123 31.33 -4.60 7.55
CA LEU A 123 30.91 -5.87 6.97
C LEU A 123 31.17 -5.94 5.46
N ARG A 124 31.79 -4.91 4.85
CA ARG A 124 31.99 -4.87 3.39
C ARG A 124 32.87 -6.01 2.85
N ASP A 125 33.77 -6.51 3.68
CA ASP A 125 34.68 -7.61 3.31
C ASP A 125 34.14 -9.01 3.65
N VAL A 126 32.93 -9.12 4.18
CA VAL A 126 32.27 -10.39 4.48
C VAL A 126 31.76 -11.02 3.17
N LYS A 127 32.41 -12.09 2.73
CA LYS A 127 32.12 -12.78 1.45
C LYS A 127 31.59 -14.21 1.64
N ASP A 128 31.70 -14.76 2.85
CA ASP A 128 31.33 -16.15 3.15
C ASP A 128 30.58 -16.26 4.47
N THR A 129 29.86 -17.37 4.61
CA THR A 129 29.03 -17.68 5.78
C THR A 129 29.87 -17.90 7.04
N ALA A 130 31.07 -18.48 6.94
CA ALA A 130 31.92 -18.75 8.10
C ALA A 130 32.42 -17.48 8.76
N THR A 131 32.85 -16.50 7.94
CA THR A 131 33.25 -15.17 8.41
C THR A 131 32.05 -14.46 9.06
N TRP A 132 30.85 -14.52 8.44
CA TRP A 132 29.64 -13.97 9.04
C TRP A 132 29.31 -14.61 10.39
N GLN A 133 29.36 -15.95 10.51
CA GLN A 133 29.08 -16.65 11.76
C GLN A 133 30.09 -16.27 12.86
N ARG A 134 31.37 -16.13 12.53
CA ARG A 134 32.41 -15.68 13.49
C ARG A 134 32.13 -14.28 14.01
N ILE A 135 31.76 -13.33 13.14
CA ILE A 135 31.41 -11.96 13.54
C ILE A 135 30.19 -11.99 14.46
N LYS A 136 29.15 -12.71 14.04
CA LYS A 136 27.89 -12.82 14.75
C LYS A 136 28.05 -13.42 16.17
N SER A 137 28.89 -14.45 16.32
CA SER A 137 29.16 -15.05 17.62
C SER A 137 29.87 -14.11 18.60
N GLY A 138 30.51 -13.05 18.11
CA GLY A 138 31.15 -12.01 18.91
C GLY A 138 30.22 -10.89 19.40
N PHE A 139 28.94 -10.89 19.03
CA PHE A 139 28.01 -9.89 19.52
C PHE A 139 27.68 -10.08 21.00
N ASN A 140 27.76 -8.98 21.75
CA ASN A 140 27.48 -8.95 23.19
C ASN A 140 26.39 -7.90 23.46
N PRO A 141 25.26 -8.27 24.07
CA PRO A 141 24.12 -7.37 24.27
C PRO A 141 24.40 -6.16 25.17
N ARG A 142 25.57 -6.08 25.79
CA ARG A 142 26.01 -4.87 26.53
C ARG A 142 26.42 -3.70 25.61
N TYR A 143 26.53 -3.94 24.30
CA TYR A 143 26.94 -2.97 23.31
C TYR A 143 25.86 -2.83 22.21
N ALA A 144 25.70 -1.62 21.72
CA ALA A 144 25.04 -1.39 20.42
C ALA A 144 26.08 -1.58 19.30
N TYR A 145 25.65 -2.08 18.16
CA TYR A 145 26.52 -2.30 17.02
C TYR A 145 26.10 -1.45 15.82
N LEU A 146 27.03 -0.68 15.29
CA LEU A 146 26.87 0.02 14.01
C LEU A 146 27.51 -0.87 12.94
N LEU A 147 26.68 -1.45 12.08
CA LEU A 147 27.06 -2.43 11.06
C LEU A 147 27.10 -1.76 9.68
N SER A 148 28.27 -1.26 9.27
CA SER A 148 28.46 -0.72 7.92
C SER A 148 28.59 -1.87 6.90
N GLY A 149 28.05 -1.71 5.69
CA GLY A 149 28.11 -2.74 4.65
C GLY A 149 27.16 -3.93 4.86
N TYR A 150 26.11 -3.76 5.65
CA TYR A 150 25.11 -4.81 5.89
C TYR A 150 24.47 -5.31 4.59
N ASP A 151 24.11 -4.40 3.67
CA ASP A 151 23.54 -4.76 2.37
C ASP A 151 24.53 -5.55 1.49
N THR A 152 25.85 -5.37 1.70
CA THR A 152 26.88 -6.15 1.02
C THR A 152 26.84 -7.61 1.47
N VAL A 153 26.65 -7.87 2.76
CA VAL A 153 26.49 -9.26 3.29
C VAL A 153 25.22 -9.90 2.70
N VAL A 154 24.10 -9.19 2.66
CA VAL A 154 22.84 -9.65 2.03
C VAL A 154 23.12 -10.11 0.59
N LYS A 155 23.82 -9.29 -0.18
CA LYS A 155 24.16 -9.57 -1.59
C LYS A 155 25.15 -10.75 -1.74
N HIS A 156 26.26 -10.72 -1.01
CA HIS A 156 27.31 -11.74 -1.14
C HIS A 156 26.85 -13.13 -0.69
N LEU A 157 26.05 -13.20 0.35
CA LEU A 157 25.54 -14.47 0.87
C LEU A 157 24.21 -14.89 0.24
N ASN A 158 23.70 -14.12 -0.73
CA ASN A 158 22.38 -14.34 -1.39
C ASN A 158 21.25 -14.58 -0.38
N LEU A 159 21.23 -13.78 0.68
CA LEU A 159 20.24 -13.87 1.76
C LEU A 159 19.11 -12.86 1.56
N LYS A 160 17.94 -13.17 2.08
CA LYS A 160 16.89 -12.15 2.25
C LYS A 160 17.25 -11.30 3.48
N ARG A 161 16.92 -10.00 3.44
CA ARG A 161 17.14 -9.06 4.56
C ARG A 161 16.54 -9.58 5.87
N ARG A 162 15.36 -10.20 5.80
CA ARG A 162 14.70 -10.84 6.94
C ARG A 162 15.52 -11.97 7.57
N ASP A 163 16.12 -12.82 6.77
CA ASP A 163 16.90 -13.97 7.28
C ASP A 163 18.17 -13.50 7.98
N LEU A 164 18.77 -12.43 7.46
CA LEU A 164 19.90 -11.79 8.11
C LEU A 164 19.50 -11.09 9.42
N ALA A 165 18.35 -10.42 9.46
CA ALA A 165 17.81 -9.82 10.68
C ALA A 165 17.51 -10.88 11.75
N ARG A 166 16.91 -12.02 11.37
CA ARG A 166 16.69 -13.16 12.25
C ARG A 166 17.98 -13.79 12.80
N ALA A 167 19.08 -13.67 12.05
CA ALA A 167 20.38 -14.16 12.47
C ALA A 167 21.07 -13.28 13.51
N LEU A 168 20.61 -12.04 13.74
CA LEU A 168 21.13 -11.18 14.79
C LEU A 168 20.62 -11.64 16.16
N ALA A 169 21.54 -11.70 17.13
CA ALA A 169 21.20 -12.02 18.51
C ALA A 169 20.43 -10.88 19.19
N THR A 170 19.94 -11.15 20.41
CA THR A 170 19.37 -10.08 21.24
C THR A 170 20.35 -8.91 21.39
N GLY A 171 19.90 -7.70 21.11
CA GLY A 171 20.73 -6.49 21.17
C GLY A 171 20.20 -5.37 20.32
N VAL A 172 20.95 -4.27 20.28
CA VAL A 172 20.60 -3.08 19.51
C VAL A 172 21.58 -2.90 18.36
N PHE A 173 21.05 -2.81 17.15
CA PHE A 173 21.82 -2.68 15.92
C PHE A 173 21.43 -1.43 15.14
N LEU A 174 22.43 -0.75 14.58
CA LEU A 174 22.29 0.40 13.72
C LEU A 174 22.82 0.04 12.33
N LEU A 175 22.00 0.15 11.33
CA LEU A 175 22.32 -0.11 9.93
C LEU A 175 22.33 1.23 9.17
N PRO A 176 23.51 1.80 8.87
CA PRO A 176 23.58 3.02 8.06
C PRO A 176 23.05 2.75 6.65
N LYS A 177 22.22 3.66 6.16
CA LYS A 177 21.68 3.63 4.81
C LYS A 177 21.67 5.03 4.25
N HIS A 178 22.08 5.20 3.00
CA HIS A 178 21.95 6.46 2.29
C HIS A 178 20.57 6.60 1.65
N GLY A 179 19.98 7.79 1.76
CA GLY A 179 18.77 8.19 1.06
C GLY A 179 17.48 7.80 1.78
N LYS A 180 16.46 7.51 1.03
CA LYS A 180 15.08 7.39 1.48
C LYS A 180 14.86 6.31 2.55
N MET A 181 14.14 6.66 3.61
CA MET A 181 13.71 5.74 4.67
C MET A 181 12.38 5.10 4.29
N ILE A 182 12.43 3.86 3.79
CA ILE A 182 11.27 3.07 3.38
C ILE A 182 10.95 2.07 4.49
N TRP A 183 9.76 2.17 5.07
CA TRP A 183 9.29 1.24 6.12
C TRP A 183 8.39 0.15 5.54
N SER A 184 8.02 -0.85 6.36
CA SER A 184 7.18 -1.97 5.97
C SER A 184 6.47 -2.57 7.18
N VAL A 185 5.73 -3.65 6.99
CA VAL A 185 5.02 -4.41 8.02
C VAL A 185 5.62 -5.81 8.15
N ALA A 186 5.69 -6.35 9.38
CA ALA A 186 6.12 -7.73 9.63
C ALA A 186 5.04 -8.54 10.33
N ARG A 187 4.94 -9.83 9.95
CA ARG A 187 4.06 -10.81 10.56
C ARG A 187 4.76 -11.72 11.58
N ASP A 188 5.98 -11.39 11.91
CA ASP A 188 6.80 -12.09 12.89
C ASP A 188 7.73 -11.11 13.61
N THR A 189 8.45 -11.60 14.61
CA THR A 189 9.44 -10.81 15.34
C THR A 189 10.82 -11.43 15.28
N VAL A 190 11.85 -10.59 15.46
CA VAL A 190 13.24 -11.01 15.67
C VAL A 190 13.69 -10.61 17.07
N ALA A 191 14.68 -11.31 17.63
CA ALA A 191 15.18 -11.03 18.97
C ALA A 191 15.88 -9.67 19.11
N ALA A 192 16.38 -9.12 18.00
CA ALA A 192 17.10 -7.85 17.94
C ALA A 192 16.17 -6.65 17.82
N THR A 193 16.66 -5.49 18.27
CA THR A 193 16.10 -4.17 17.92
C THR A 193 17.03 -3.53 16.88
N ILE A 194 16.53 -3.33 15.67
CA ILE A 194 17.35 -2.94 14.52
C ILE A 194 16.84 -1.61 13.96
N PHE A 195 17.67 -0.60 13.97
CA PHE A 195 17.42 0.70 13.37
C PHE A 195 18.14 0.81 12.03
N THR A 196 17.44 1.14 10.97
CA THR A 196 18.05 1.68 9.75
C THR A 196 18.12 3.18 9.89
N VAL A 197 19.32 3.75 9.85
CA VAL A 197 19.59 5.17 10.11
C VAL A 197 20.17 5.81 8.86
N GLU A 198 19.62 6.95 8.46
CA GLU A 198 20.16 7.75 7.37
C GLU A 198 21.61 8.15 7.69
N ASP A 199 22.55 7.86 6.80
CA ASP A 199 23.98 7.93 7.11
C ASP A 199 24.48 9.36 7.33
N THR A 200 23.88 10.36 6.65
CA THR A 200 24.25 11.77 6.77
C THR A 200 23.90 12.38 8.12
N VAL A 201 22.91 11.80 8.83
CA VAL A 201 22.54 12.28 10.17
C VAL A 201 23.41 11.68 11.27
N LEU A 202 24.16 10.61 10.99
CA LEU A 202 25.05 9.97 11.95
C LEU A 202 26.23 10.89 12.32
N PRO A 203 26.55 11.01 13.62
CA PRO A 203 27.76 11.74 14.02
C PRO A 203 29.01 11.05 13.49
N LYS A 204 30.04 11.82 13.10
CA LYS A 204 31.33 11.28 12.62
C LYS A 204 31.94 10.22 13.56
N LYS A 205 31.74 10.39 14.87
CA LYS A 205 32.22 9.46 15.93
C LYS A 205 31.04 9.06 16.82
N PRO A 206 30.15 8.13 16.42
CA PRO A 206 29.09 7.62 17.28
C PRO A 206 29.72 6.79 18.41
N ARG A 207 29.43 7.16 19.67
CA ARG A 207 30.04 6.53 20.87
C ARG A 207 29.00 5.97 21.83
N LYS A 208 27.87 6.65 21.98
CA LYS A 208 26.82 6.31 22.95
C LYS A 208 25.45 6.34 22.27
N LEU A 209 24.59 5.41 22.66
CA LEU A 209 23.22 5.29 22.20
C LEU A 209 22.27 5.30 23.41
N GLU A 210 21.16 5.95 23.25
CA GLU A 210 19.96 5.82 24.06
C GLU A 210 18.79 5.47 23.13
N ALA A 211 18.04 4.43 23.47
CA ALA A 211 16.87 4.03 22.67
C ALA A 211 15.73 3.57 23.58
N ARG A 212 14.52 3.88 23.18
CA ARG A 212 13.28 3.34 23.73
C ARG A 212 12.39 2.94 22.57
N VAL A 213 12.09 1.66 22.48
CA VAL A 213 11.20 1.07 21.48
C VAL A 213 10.23 0.18 22.21
N GLN A 214 8.96 0.33 21.94
CA GLN A 214 7.92 -0.54 22.46
C GLN A 214 7.14 -1.13 21.30
N ASN A 215 7.44 -2.40 20.98
CA ASN A 215 6.65 -3.19 20.06
C ASN A 215 5.51 -3.92 20.78
N LYS A 216 4.52 -4.32 20.02
CA LYS A 216 3.46 -5.25 20.43
C LYS A 216 3.22 -6.22 19.29
N PHE A 217 3.58 -7.47 19.50
CA PHE A 217 3.18 -8.54 18.60
C PHE A 217 1.75 -8.97 18.91
N VAL A 218 0.91 -9.05 17.89
CA VAL A 218 -0.49 -9.50 17.99
C VAL A 218 -0.63 -10.73 17.11
N ASP A 219 -0.79 -11.88 17.73
CA ASP A 219 -0.82 -13.17 17.05
C ASP A 219 -2.07 -13.35 16.17
N GLU A 220 -3.23 -12.93 16.68
CA GLU A 220 -4.51 -12.95 15.98
C GLU A 220 -5.08 -11.53 15.81
N PHE A 221 -4.43 -10.73 14.98
CA PHE A 221 -4.95 -9.41 14.65
C PHE A 221 -6.21 -9.55 13.78
N VAL A 222 -7.36 -9.06 14.30
CA VAL A 222 -8.63 -9.07 13.57
C VAL A 222 -8.63 -7.96 12.54
N ASN A 223 -8.77 -8.31 11.28
CA ASN A 223 -8.84 -7.37 10.16
C ASN A 223 -10.08 -7.61 9.30
N LYS A 224 -10.40 -6.69 8.38
CA LYS A 224 -11.64 -6.71 7.61
C LYS A 224 -11.42 -6.24 6.18
N ASN A 225 -11.96 -6.98 5.22
CA ASN A 225 -12.21 -6.49 3.86
C ASN A 225 -13.57 -5.80 3.82
N ALA A 226 -13.73 -4.80 2.95
CA ALA A 226 -15.02 -4.15 2.68
C ALA A 226 -15.48 -4.50 1.26
N ILE A 227 -16.65 -5.15 1.12
CA ILE A 227 -17.09 -5.76 -0.14
C ILE A 227 -18.55 -5.46 -0.42
N ALA A 228 -18.85 -5.05 -1.66
CA ALA A 228 -20.20 -4.74 -2.13
C ALA A 228 -20.31 -4.87 -3.64
N PHE A 229 -21.53 -4.80 -4.18
CA PHE A 229 -21.75 -4.84 -5.63
C PHE A 229 -22.97 -4.04 -6.07
N VAL A 230 -23.01 -3.74 -7.35
CA VAL A 230 -24.17 -3.24 -8.09
C VAL A 230 -24.60 -4.32 -9.08
N PRO A 231 -25.87 -4.77 -9.07
CA PRO A 231 -26.35 -5.78 -10.01
C PRO A 231 -26.29 -5.31 -11.46
N GLY A 232 -25.90 -6.21 -12.36
CA GLY A 232 -25.94 -5.98 -13.80
C GLY A 232 -27.35 -5.99 -14.37
N THR A 233 -27.54 -5.26 -15.45
CA THR A 233 -28.86 -5.15 -16.13
C THR A 233 -29.15 -6.28 -17.11
N GLU A 234 -28.11 -6.93 -17.65
CA GLU A 234 -28.24 -7.99 -18.65
C GLU A 234 -27.58 -9.31 -18.21
N GLN A 235 -26.44 -9.24 -17.54
CA GLN A 235 -25.65 -10.38 -17.09
C GLN A 235 -25.35 -10.27 -15.58
N PRO A 236 -26.35 -10.35 -14.70
CA PRO A 236 -26.20 -10.14 -13.27
C PRO A 236 -25.35 -11.22 -12.58
N ASP A 237 -25.17 -12.38 -13.18
CA ASP A 237 -24.37 -13.49 -12.67
C ASP A 237 -22.88 -13.42 -13.07
N SER A 238 -22.46 -12.44 -13.88
CA SER A 238 -21.07 -12.24 -14.28
C SER A 238 -20.56 -10.90 -13.74
N PHE A 239 -19.36 -10.91 -13.13
CA PHE A 239 -18.85 -9.77 -12.38
C PHE A 239 -17.58 -9.19 -13.00
N ILE A 240 -17.54 -7.86 -13.16
CA ILE A 240 -16.31 -7.09 -13.25
C ILE A 240 -16.02 -6.56 -11.85
N VAL A 241 -14.81 -6.81 -11.35
CA VAL A 241 -14.41 -6.44 -9.98
C VAL A 241 -13.42 -5.28 -10.02
N PHE A 242 -13.70 -4.21 -9.29
CA PHE A 242 -12.70 -3.20 -8.92
C PHE A 242 -12.21 -3.48 -7.52
N SER A 243 -10.88 -3.60 -7.35
CA SER A 243 -10.26 -3.76 -6.04
C SER A 243 -9.23 -2.67 -5.75
N ALA A 244 -9.03 -2.40 -4.46
CA ALA A 244 -7.96 -1.54 -3.95
C ALA A 244 -7.66 -1.93 -2.51
N HIS A 245 -6.41 -1.81 -2.06
CA HIS A 245 -6.18 -2.04 -0.64
C HIS A 245 -6.47 -0.80 0.21
N LEU A 246 -7.00 -1.05 1.39
CA LEU A 246 -7.51 -0.05 2.34
C LEU A 246 -6.46 0.34 3.37
N ASP A 247 -5.61 -0.62 3.75
CA ASP A 247 -4.57 -0.42 4.75
C ASP A 247 -3.37 0.35 4.21
N HIS A 248 -2.51 0.75 5.11
CA HIS A 248 -1.17 1.22 4.86
C HIS A 248 -0.33 0.96 6.10
N LEU A 249 0.90 1.45 6.16
CA LEU A 249 1.88 1.10 7.20
C LEU A 249 1.48 1.51 8.62
N GLY A 250 0.60 2.49 8.77
CA GLY A 250 0.12 2.93 10.08
C GLY A 250 1.08 3.88 10.78
N MET A 251 1.49 3.52 11.98
CA MET A 251 2.28 4.39 12.85
C MET A 251 3.54 3.68 13.37
N MET A 252 4.65 4.40 13.36
CA MET A 252 5.89 4.05 14.03
C MET A 252 6.00 4.85 15.35
N GLY A 253 5.63 4.22 16.46
CA GLY A 253 5.46 4.89 17.73
C GLY A 253 4.18 5.73 17.79
N ARG A 254 4.07 6.58 18.81
CA ARG A 254 2.84 7.34 19.11
C ARG A 254 2.57 8.49 18.14
N ASN A 255 3.60 9.04 17.51
CA ASN A 255 3.51 10.33 16.82
C ASN A 255 3.89 10.30 15.34
N THR A 256 4.57 9.24 14.86
CA THR A 256 5.03 9.15 13.47
C THR A 256 4.00 8.38 12.66
N VAL A 257 3.28 9.09 11.80
CA VAL A 257 2.25 8.53 10.92
C VAL A 257 2.82 8.37 9.52
N PHE A 258 2.50 7.26 8.87
CA PHE A 258 2.69 7.03 7.43
C PHE A 258 1.34 7.25 6.76
N PRO A 259 1.11 8.39 6.08
CA PRO A 259 -0.24 8.75 5.64
C PRO A 259 -0.77 7.90 4.50
N GLY A 260 0.10 7.47 3.58
CA GLY A 260 -0.26 6.64 2.44
C GLY A 260 -1.30 7.30 1.53
N ALA A 261 -1.04 8.52 1.08
CA ALA A 261 -1.97 9.24 0.22
C ALA A 261 -1.99 8.66 -1.20
N HIS A 262 -0.80 8.39 -1.75
CA HIS A 262 -0.65 7.72 -3.03
C HIS A 262 -0.87 6.22 -2.86
N ASP A 263 -0.28 5.66 -1.83
CA ASP A 263 -0.30 4.25 -1.45
C ASP A 263 -1.16 4.02 -0.17
N ASN A 264 -2.40 3.55 -0.23
CA ASN A 264 -3.25 3.47 -1.40
C ASN A 264 -4.60 4.17 -1.15
N ALA A 265 -4.56 5.33 -0.43
CA ALA A 265 -5.77 6.13 -0.33
C ALA A 265 -6.27 6.57 -1.72
N SER A 266 -5.36 6.70 -2.70
CA SER A 266 -5.71 7.10 -4.05
C SER A 266 -6.50 6.05 -4.81
N GLY A 267 -6.06 4.79 -4.81
CA GLY A 267 -6.78 3.68 -5.44
C GLY A 267 -8.12 3.40 -4.76
N THR A 268 -8.12 3.41 -3.41
CA THR A 268 -9.36 3.30 -2.62
C THR A 268 -10.37 4.40 -2.98
N SER A 269 -9.91 5.65 -3.14
CA SER A 269 -10.78 6.78 -3.48
C SER A 269 -11.31 6.69 -4.90
N LEU A 270 -10.51 6.21 -5.85
CA LEU A 270 -10.95 5.95 -7.22
C LEU A 270 -11.97 4.81 -7.26
N MET A 271 -11.74 3.73 -6.54
CA MET A 271 -12.71 2.62 -6.38
C MET A 271 -14.04 3.13 -5.81
N LEU A 272 -14.03 3.95 -4.76
CA LEU A 272 -15.24 4.55 -4.19
C LEU A 272 -15.96 5.46 -5.18
N TYR A 273 -15.22 6.23 -5.99
CA TYR A 273 -15.81 7.04 -7.04
C TYR A 273 -16.54 6.18 -8.08
N LEU A 274 -15.92 5.09 -8.54
CA LEU A 274 -16.53 4.15 -9.47
C LEU A 274 -17.77 3.48 -8.86
N ALA A 275 -17.72 3.12 -7.57
CA ALA A 275 -18.86 2.57 -6.84
C ALA A 275 -20.05 3.52 -6.84
N ASN A 276 -19.84 4.80 -6.52
CA ASN A 276 -20.87 5.83 -6.56
C ASN A 276 -21.39 6.10 -7.99
N TYR A 277 -20.53 5.98 -9.00
CA TYR A 277 -20.94 6.13 -10.40
C TYR A 277 -21.86 4.98 -10.85
N PHE A 278 -21.43 3.74 -10.65
CA PHE A 278 -22.18 2.56 -11.10
C PHE A 278 -23.45 2.33 -10.29
N SER A 279 -23.54 2.80 -9.05
CA SER A 279 -24.80 2.75 -8.29
C SER A 279 -25.93 3.54 -8.94
N LYS A 280 -25.58 4.60 -9.69
CA LYS A 280 -26.52 5.48 -10.41
C LYS A 280 -26.63 5.13 -11.90
N ASN A 281 -25.67 4.39 -12.42
CA ASN A 281 -25.55 4.02 -13.82
C ASN A 281 -25.19 2.54 -13.92
N PRO A 282 -26.10 1.61 -13.59
CA PRO A 282 -25.84 0.19 -13.64
C PRO A 282 -25.32 -0.25 -15.01
N ALA A 283 -24.33 -1.13 -15.03
CA ALA A 283 -23.73 -1.67 -16.25
C ALA A 283 -24.45 -2.94 -16.70
N LYS A 284 -24.05 -3.49 -17.86
CA LYS A 284 -24.55 -4.76 -18.39
C LYS A 284 -24.21 -5.92 -17.44
N TYR A 285 -22.95 -6.00 -16.98
CA TYR A 285 -22.45 -6.94 -15.98
C TYR A 285 -22.65 -6.38 -14.57
N SER A 286 -22.73 -7.26 -13.58
CA SER A 286 -22.58 -6.85 -12.18
C SER A 286 -21.19 -6.24 -11.96
N VAL A 287 -21.11 -5.18 -11.15
CA VAL A 287 -19.83 -4.55 -10.79
C VAL A 287 -19.63 -4.70 -9.29
N ALA A 288 -18.61 -5.46 -8.89
CA ALA A 288 -18.24 -5.63 -7.50
C ALA A 288 -17.07 -4.69 -7.12
N PHE A 289 -17.08 -4.25 -5.87
CA PHE A 289 -16.08 -3.36 -5.28
C PHE A 289 -15.51 -4.02 -4.05
N MET A 290 -14.20 -4.27 -4.04
CA MET A 290 -13.51 -5.04 -3.01
C MET A 290 -12.36 -4.23 -2.43
N GLY A 291 -12.58 -3.67 -1.24
CA GLY A 291 -11.53 -3.04 -0.47
C GLY A 291 -10.81 -4.06 0.40
N PHE A 292 -9.56 -4.39 0.09
CA PHE A 292 -8.78 -5.36 0.85
C PHE A 292 -7.95 -4.68 1.92
N SER A 293 -7.85 -5.29 3.10
CA SER A 293 -6.91 -4.87 4.13
C SER A 293 -5.78 -5.90 4.27
N GLY A 294 -4.63 -5.49 4.83
CA GLY A 294 -3.50 -6.39 5.02
C GLY A 294 -2.71 -6.70 3.75
N GLU A 295 -2.82 -5.86 2.74
CA GLU A 295 -1.96 -5.89 1.56
C GLU A 295 -0.50 -5.71 1.98
N GLU A 296 -0.22 -4.71 2.78
CA GLU A 296 1.09 -4.34 3.33
C GLU A 296 1.71 -5.43 4.23
N ALA A 297 0.87 -6.30 4.77
CA ALA A 297 1.29 -7.49 5.51
C ALA A 297 1.52 -8.72 4.60
N GLY A 298 1.46 -8.56 3.28
CA GLY A 298 1.66 -9.60 2.28
C GLY A 298 0.38 -10.18 1.71
N LEU A 299 -0.50 -9.32 1.20
CA LEU A 299 -1.74 -9.64 0.47
C LEU A 299 -2.76 -10.43 1.33
N MET A 300 -2.81 -10.19 2.65
CA MET A 300 -3.56 -11.05 3.56
C MET A 300 -5.06 -11.02 3.27
N GLY A 301 -5.62 -9.85 2.94
CA GLY A 301 -7.05 -9.69 2.68
C GLY A 301 -7.51 -10.32 1.39
N SER A 302 -6.80 -10.06 0.30
CA SER A 302 -7.13 -10.64 -0.99
C SER A 302 -6.92 -12.15 -1.04
N ARG A 303 -5.87 -12.67 -0.39
CA ARG A 303 -5.66 -14.12 -0.22
C ARG A 303 -6.79 -14.76 0.57
N HIS A 304 -7.17 -14.15 1.70
CA HIS A 304 -8.30 -14.65 2.48
C HIS A 304 -9.57 -14.69 1.64
N TYR A 305 -9.85 -13.63 0.86
CA TYR A 305 -11.00 -13.62 -0.03
C TYR A 305 -10.93 -14.69 -1.12
N ALA A 306 -9.79 -14.86 -1.76
CA ALA A 306 -9.60 -15.86 -2.80
C ALA A 306 -9.72 -17.32 -2.28
N ASP A 307 -9.41 -17.55 -1.00
CA ASP A 307 -9.58 -18.84 -0.33
C ASP A 307 -10.98 -19.03 0.26
N HIS A 308 -11.71 -17.94 0.59
CA HIS A 308 -13.05 -17.92 1.19
C HIS A 308 -13.94 -16.91 0.48
N PRO A 309 -14.23 -17.10 -0.83
CA PRO A 309 -14.97 -16.13 -1.61
C PRO A 309 -16.44 -16.07 -1.18
N LEU A 310 -17.02 -14.86 -1.23
CA LEU A 310 -18.43 -14.63 -0.90
C LEU A 310 -19.39 -15.02 -2.05
N PHE A 311 -18.85 -15.26 -3.23
CA PHE A 311 -19.52 -15.86 -4.39
C PHE A 311 -18.49 -16.61 -5.24
N PRO A 312 -18.91 -17.56 -6.11
CA PRO A 312 -17.99 -18.38 -6.90
C PRO A 312 -17.03 -17.56 -7.74
N LEU A 313 -15.72 -17.85 -7.63
CA LEU A 313 -14.67 -17.10 -8.35
C LEU A 313 -14.83 -17.18 -9.87
N GLU A 314 -15.37 -18.25 -10.42
CA GLU A 314 -15.66 -18.45 -11.84
C GLU A 314 -16.70 -17.49 -12.42
N LYS A 315 -17.47 -16.80 -11.56
CA LYS A 315 -18.36 -15.71 -11.97
C LYS A 315 -17.62 -14.38 -12.20
N ILE A 316 -16.33 -14.31 -11.85
CA ILE A 316 -15.52 -13.11 -12.05
C ILE A 316 -14.95 -13.13 -13.48
N ALA A 317 -15.43 -12.23 -14.32
CA ALA A 317 -14.93 -12.06 -15.67
C ALA A 317 -13.55 -11.37 -15.69
N LEU A 318 -13.35 -10.39 -14.81
CA LEU A 318 -12.08 -9.65 -14.68
C LEU A 318 -11.99 -8.94 -13.34
N VAL A 319 -10.82 -9.01 -12.70
CA VAL A 319 -10.45 -8.13 -11.58
C VAL A 319 -9.57 -7.00 -12.11
N ILE A 320 -9.92 -5.76 -11.77
CA ILE A 320 -9.15 -4.53 -12.04
C ILE A 320 -8.71 -3.97 -10.69
N ASN A 321 -7.48 -4.25 -10.30
CA ASN A 321 -6.90 -3.74 -9.07
C ASN A 321 -6.32 -2.34 -9.27
N LEU A 322 -6.67 -1.42 -8.36
CA LEU A 322 -6.29 -0.01 -8.40
C LEU A 322 -5.35 0.30 -7.24
N ASP A 323 -4.10 0.57 -7.55
CA ASP A 323 -3.10 0.83 -6.55
C ASP A 323 -2.14 1.92 -7.02
N MET A 324 -1.89 2.94 -6.17
CA MET A 324 -1.09 4.10 -6.51
C MET A 324 -1.59 4.85 -7.76
N THR A 325 -2.88 5.19 -7.81
CA THR A 325 -3.52 5.86 -8.95
C THR A 325 -3.63 7.40 -8.81
N GLY A 326 -3.10 7.98 -7.73
CA GLY A 326 -3.24 9.40 -7.40
C GLY A 326 -2.64 10.37 -8.43
N ASP A 327 -1.62 9.93 -9.14
CA ASP A 327 -1.01 10.65 -10.26
C ASP A 327 -0.85 9.73 -11.48
N ALA A 328 -1.43 10.13 -12.61
CA ALA A 328 -1.24 9.52 -13.92
C ALA A 328 -0.66 10.57 -14.90
N ILE A 329 0.36 11.33 -14.44
CA ILE A 329 0.95 12.47 -15.17
C ILE A 329 1.46 12.01 -16.53
N ASP A 330 2.22 10.92 -16.53
CA ASP A 330 2.84 10.32 -17.73
C ASP A 330 2.02 9.13 -18.27
N GLY A 331 0.84 8.87 -17.70
CA GLY A 331 -0.03 7.76 -18.06
C GLY A 331 -0.12 6.69 -16.99
N ILE A 332 -0.34 5.44 -17.40
CA ILE A 332 -0.48 4.29 -16.50
C ILE A 332 0.36 3.09 -16.96
N THR A 333 0.57 2.16 -16.02
CA THR A 333 1.03 0.81 -16.31
C THR A 333 -0.04 -0.20 -15.93
N VAL A 334 -0.25 -1.20 -16.79
CA VAL A 334 -1.15 -2.33 -16.59
C VAL A 334 -0.30 -3.58 -16.38
N VAL A 335 -0.18 -4.05 -15.15
CA VAL A 335 0.47 -5.33 -14.79
C VAL A 335 -0.48 -6.48 -15.16
N ASN A 336 0.03 -7.62 -15.56
CA ASN A 336 -0.68 -8.73 -16.22
C ASN A 336 -1.34 -8.33 -17.56
N GLY A 337 -1.04 -7.16 -18.11
CA GLY A 337 -1.60 -6.73 -19.39
C GLY A 337 -1.13 -7.59 -20.56
N LYS A 338 0.03 -8.25 -20.44
CA LYS A 338 0.53 -9.19 -21.46
C LYS A 338 -0.22 -10.52 -21.42
N GLU A 339 -0.67 -10.97 -20.27
CA GLU A 339 -1.47 -12.17 -20.08
C GLU A 339 -2.95 -11.90 -20.40
N GLN A 340 -3.48 -10.77 -19.94
CA GLN A 340 -4.86 -10.34 -20.16
C GLN A 340 -4.98 -9.45 -21.40
N LYS A 341 -4.58 -10.01 -22.57
CA LYS A 341 -4.48 -9.27 -23.85
C LYS A 341 -5.79 -8.60 -24.26
N ALA A 342 -6.92 -9.28 -24.09
CA ALA A 342 -8.24 -8.74 -24.47
C ALA A 342 -8.57 -7.48 -23.64
N ALA A 343 -8.37 -7.53 -22.33
CA ALA A 343 -8.59 -6.39 -21.45
C ALA A 343 -7.64 -5.22 -21.76
N PHE A 344 -6.34 -5.51 -21.97
CA PHE A 344 -5.38 -4.47 -22.33
C PHE A 344 -5.71 -3.83 -23.69
N THR A 345 -6.06 -4.63 -24.69
CA THR A 345 -6.41 -4.14 -26.04
C THR A 345 -7.64 -3.23 -26.00
N LEU A 346 -8.66 -3.58 -25.20
CA LEU A 346 -9.84 -2.73 -25.04
C LEU A 346 -9.48 -1.41 -24.37
N LEU A 347 -8.72 -1.43 -23.26
CA LEU A 347 -8.24 -0.22 -22.58
C LEU A 347 -7.45 0.69 -23.53
N ASP A 348 -6.51 0.12 -24.30
CA ASP A 348 -5.67 0.88 -25.25
C ASP A 348 -6.49 1.47 -26.41
N THR A 349 -7.47 0.71 -26.91
CA THR A 349 -8.39 1.18 -27.97
C THR A 349 -9.23 2.36 -27.48
N LEU A 350 -9.80 2.26 -26.27
CA LEU A 350 -10.58 3.33 -25.65
C LEU A 350 -9.72 4.56 -25.39
N ASN A 351 -8.50 4.34 -24.88
CA ASN A 351 -7.55 5.43 -24.64
C ASN A 351 -7.17 6.17 -25.94
N LYS A 352 -6.88 5.43 -27.01
CA LYS A 352 -6.57 6.02 -28.32
C LYS A 352 -7.74 6.78 -28.91
N ARG A 353 -8.96 6.26 -28.76
CA ARG A 353 -10.20 6.90 -29.26
C ARG A 353 -10.48 8.24 -28.55
N SER A 354 -10.30 8.30 -27.23
CA SER A 354 -10.74 9.43 -26.41
C SER A 354 -9.59 10.25 -25.82
N SER A 355 -8.33 9.85 -26.04
CA SER A 355 -7.13 10.53 -25.55
C SER A 355 -7.15 10.82 -24.05
N TYR A 356 -7.63 9.88 -23.25
CA TYR A 356 -7.74 10.03 -21.80
C TYR A 356 -6.38 10.22 -21.12
N LEU A 357 -5.40 9.39 -21.50
CA LEU A 357 -4.09 9.32 -20.86
C LEU A 357 -2.97 9.43 -21.90
N PRO A 358 -1.84 10.08 -21.57
CA PRO A 358 -0.76 10.28 -22.53
C PRO A 358 -0.05 8.99 -22.94
N LYS A 359 -0.01 7.99 -22.05
CA LYS A 359 0.68 6.72 -22.30
C LYS A 359 0.04 5.58 -21.51
N MET A 360 0.08 4.38 -22.09
CA MET A 360 -0.30 3.15 -21.44
C MET A 360 0.76 2.06 -21.68
N ASN A 361 1.38 1.58 -20.60
CA ASN A 361 2.35 0.49 -20.65
C ASN A 361 1.65 -0.82 -20.24
N GLN A 362 2.12 -1.94 -20.78
CA GLN A 362 1.77 -3.28 -20.30
C GLN A 362 2.98 -3.99 -19.70
N ARG A 363 2.76 -4.79 -18.65
CA ARG A 363 3.79 -5.62 -18.02
C ARG A 363 3.32 -7.06 -17.92
N GLU A 364 4.28 -7.94 -17.72
CA GLU A 364 4.07 -9.35 -17.35
C GLU A 364 3.52 -9.48 -15.95
N GLN A 365 3.06 -10.69 -15.60
CA GLN A 365 2.58 -11.05 -14.28
C GLN A 365 3.62 -10.75 -13.21
N SER A 366 3.13 -10.18 -12.09
CA SER A 366 3.97 -9.86 -10.93
C SER A 366 3.15 -9.97 -9.64
N ALA A 367 3.74 -10.55 -8.59
CA ALA A 367 3.12 -10.71 -7.28
C ALA A 367 3.32 -9.45 -6.40
N ASN A 368 2.85 -8.30 -6.89
CA ASN A 368 3.15 -7.00 -6.30
C ASN A 368 1.93 -6.16 -5.91
N SER A 369 0.71 -6.70 -5.95
CA SER A 369 -0.51 -6.16 -5.37
C SER A 369 -1.64 -7.21 -5.39
N ASP A 370 -2.83 -6.89 -4.89
CA ASP A 370 -3.96 -7.81 -4.61
C ASP A 370 -4.50 -8.61 -5.80
N HIS A 371 -4.32 -8.13 -7.05
CA HIS A 371 -4.67 -8.88 -8.26
C HIS A 371 -4.02 -10.26 -8.33
N TYR A 372 -2.84 -10.40 -7.70
CA TYR A 372 -2.08 -11.63 -7.73
C TYR A 372 -2.80 -12.79 -7.06
N SER A 373 -3.50 -12.54 -5.94
CA SER A 373 -4.28 -13.56 -5.22
C SER A 373 -5.37 -14.20 -6.09
N PHE A 374 -5.93 -13.45 -7.03
CA PHE A 374 -6.90 -13.94 -8.01
C PHE A 374 -6.22 -14.66 -9.17
N SER A 375 -5.13 -14.09 -9.69
CA SER A 375 -4.36 -14.72 -10.77
C SER A 375 -3.84 -16.11 -10.40
N GLU A 376 -3.40 -16.32 -9.14
CA GLU A 376 -2.98 -17.63 -8.63
C GLU A 376 -4.13 -18.68 -8.63
N LYS A 377 -5.38 -18.22 -8.56
CA LYS A 377 -6.59 -19.07 -8.64
C LYS A 377 -7.13 -19.21 -10.08
N GLY A 378 -6.42 -18.69 -11.08
CA GLY A 378 -6.83 -18.73 -12.48
C GLY A 378 -7.89 -17.70 -12.87
N VAL A 379 -8.24 -16.77 -11.99
CA VAL A 379 -9.18 -15.67 -12.29
C VAL A 379 -8.46 -14.60 -13.12
N PRO A 380 -9.02 -14.13 -14.24
CA PRO A 380 -8.46 -13.01 -15.00
C PRO A 380 -8.32 -11.77 -14.12
N ALA A 381 -7.11 -11.21 -14.02
CA ALA A 381 -6.85 -10.05 -13.19
C ALA A 381 -5.74 -9.18 -13.78
N ILE A 382 -5.94 -7.86 -13.70
CA ILE A 382 -4.95 -6.83 -14.01
C ILE A 382 -4.77 -5.90 -12.83
N PHE A 383 -3.61 -5.25 -12.79
CA PHE A 383 -3.32 -4.20 -11.81
C PHE A 383 -2.89 -2.93 -12.52
N ILE A 384 -3.50 -1.80 -12.15
CA ILE A 384 -3.27 -0.49 -12.75
C ILE A 384 -2.64 0.44 -11.70
N PHE A 385 -1.50 1.04 -12.04
CA PHE A 385 -0.88 2.12 -11.30
C PHE A 385 -0.50 3.30 -12.19
N GLY A 386 -0.48 4.51 -11.62
CA GLY A 386 -0.14 5.74 -12.32
C GLY A 386 1.36 5.94 -12.50
N LEU A 387 1.73 6.71 -13.52
CA LEU A 387 3.11 7.10 -13.83
C LEU A 387 3.32 8.61 -13.63
N GLY A 388 4.55 8.98 -13.22
CA GLY A 388 4.96 10.37 -13.09
C GLY A 388 4.77 10.98 -11.69
N ALA A 389 4.42 10.17 -10.69
CA ALA A 389 4.35 10.62 -9.30
C ALA A 389 5.74 10.99 -8.72
N LYS A 390 5.77 11.83 -7.68
CA LYS A 390 7.02 12.31 -7.03
C LYS A 390 7.84 11.22 -6.32
N GLY A 391 7.40 9.98 -6.33
CA GLY A 391 8.16 8.85 -5.80
C GLY A 391 8.15 8.74 -4.27
N HIS A 392 7.20 9.36 -3.57
CA HIS A 392 6.94 9.05 -2.16
C HIS A 392 6.25 7.69 -2.09
N TYR A 393 6.87 6.76 -1.38
CA TYR A 393 6.43 5.38 -1.24
C TYR A 393 6.95 4.84 0.09
N HIS A 394 6.06 4.31 0.93
CA HIS A 394 6.39 3.76 2.23
C HIS A 394 7.17 4.71 3.14
N ASP A 395 6.95 6.01 3.00
CA ASP A 395 7.57 7.06 3.82
C ASP A 395 6.53 8.03 4.41
N ILE A 396 6.96 8.83 5.37
CA ILE A 396 6.10 9.82 6.05
C ILE A 396 5.72 11.01 5.17
N PHE A 397 6.28 11.11 3.97
CA PHE A 397 6.04 12.21 3.03
C PHE A 397 5.01 11.85 1.95
N ASP A 398 4.46 10.62 1.94
CA ASP A 398 3.33 10.27 1.07
C ASP A 398 2.04 10.92 1.59
N THR A 399 1.95 12.23 1.36
CA THR A 399 0.85 13.09 1.79
C THR A 399 0.01 13.57 0.60
N PRO A 400 -1.27 13.95 0.80
CA PRO A 400 -2.13 14.45 -0.28
C PRO A 400 -1.58 15.68 -1.00
N ASP A 401 -0.76 16.49 -0.34
CA ASP A 401 -0.19 17.70 -0.93
C ASP A 401 1.00 17.40 -1.85
N GLN A 402 1.52 16.19 -1.83
CA GLN A 402 2.53 15.71 -2.78
C GLN A 402 1.90 15.18 -4.08
N LEU A 403 0.59 14.95 -4.13
CA LEU A 403 -0.14 14.49 -5.30
C LEU A 403 -0.70 15.65 -6.12
N SER A 404 -0.51 15.60 -7.43
CA SER A 404 -1.12 16.55 -8.37
C SER A 404 -2.55 16.18 -8.75
N PHE A 405 -2.91 14.92 -8.59
CA PHE A 405 -4.17 14.33 -9.08
C PHE A 405 -4.38 14.52 -10.58
N LYS A 406 -3.28 14.63 -11.33
CA LYS A 406 -3.36 14.82 -12.78
C LYS A 406 -3.83 13.53 -13.44
N ASN A 407 -4.84 13.65 -14.31
CA ASN A 407 -5.45 12.58 -15.09
C ASN A 407 -6.20 11.50 -14.28
N ILE A 408 -6.44 11.66 -12.98
CA ILE A 408 -7.21 10.68 -12.20
C ILE A 408 -8.68 10.63 -12.64
N ASP A 409 -9.26 11.77 -13.02
CA ASP A 409 -10.59 11.89 -13.61
C ASP A 409 -10.66 11.25 -15.01
N ASN A 410 -9.61 11.39 -15.80
CA ASN A 410 -9.51 10.73 -17.10
C ASN A 410 -9.37 9.22 -16.96
N LEU A 411 -8.60 8.74 -15.97
CA LEU A 411 -8.50 7.32 -15.64
C LEU A 411 -9.88 6.77 -15.21
N ALA A 412 -10.62 7.51 -14.39
CA ALA A 412 -11.99 7.12 -14.00
C ALA A 412 -12.90 6.96 -15.24
N LYS A 413 -12.87 7.90 -16.18
CA LYS A 413 -13.65 7.85 -17.42
C LYS A 413 -13.25 6.67 -18.29
N LEU A 414 -11.95 6.41 -18.44
CA LEU A 414 -11.44 5.26 -19.17
C LEU A 414 -11.99 3.93 -18.60
N LEU A 415 -11.98 3.79 -17.25
CA LEU A 415 -12.48 2.59 -16.58
C LEU A 415 -14.00 2.46 -16.67
N ILE A 416 -14.73 3.56 -16.65
CA ILE A 416 -16.19 3.58 -16.87
C ILE A 416 -16.52 3.10 -18.30
N ASP A 417 -15.84 3.63 -19.30
CA ASP A 417 -16.07 3.24 -20.68
C ASP A 417 -15.62 1.79 -20.92
N PHE A 418 -14.56 1.34 -20.24
CA PHE A 418 -14.14 -0.07 -20.28
C PHE A 418 -15.27 -1.01 -19.84
N VAL A 419 -15.91 -0.74 -18.69
CA VAL A 419 -17.00 -1.57 -18.18
C VAL A 419 -18.22 -1.54 -19.11
N LYS A 420 -18.53 -0.39 -19.71
CA LYS A 420 -19.65 -0.26 -20.68
C LYS A 420 -19.44 -1.04 -21.96
N GLU A 421 -18.19 -1.17 -22.42
CA GLU A 421 -17.85 -1.80 -23.71
C GLU A 421 -17.27 -3.22 -23.54
N ALA A 422 -17.06 -3.70 -22.31
CA ALA A 422 -16.69 -5.07 -22.03
C ALA A 422 -17.72 -6.07 -22.60
N ARG A 423 -17.21 -7.16 -23.25
CA ARG A 423 -18.03 -8.16 -23.95
C ARG A 423 -17.97 -9.50 -23.23
#